data_b14941c7377a338b960603a84dcf41cb
#
_entry.id   b14941c7377a338b960603a84dcf41cb
#
_cell.length_a   1.000
_cell.length_b   1.000
_cell.length_c   1.000
_cell.angle_alpha   90.00
_cell.angle_beta   90.00
_cell.angle_gamma   90.00
#
_symmetry.space_group_name_H-M   'P 1'
#
loop_
_entity.id
_entity.type
_entity.pdbx_description
1 polymer ?
#
loop_
_entity_poly.entity_id
_entity_poly.type
_entity_poly.pdbx_seq_one_letter_code
_entity_poly.pdbx_strand_id
1 'polypeptide(L)'
;MKVKKIGIVSLSSGIMGENFIQHELNLGKKRLEEYGVAVEFLPHALKGLEFIKQHPECRAQDLLDAFQDDSIDMILTAIGGDDTYRLLPYLFEQDALKKVAKQKIFLGFSDTTMNHLMLHKVGIQSFYGQAFLPDVCELSTEMIPYTKSYFEELLTTGRIKVIRPSEIWYQERKDFSEKGLGVSTPSFPNQGFELLKGNAQFSGPILGGCLESMYDCFDSSLYADSVQLTQKYQLFPTIEDWNGKILLLETSEERPSVELYRKMIQALKQYGIFDVVSGVLVGKPQNEIHYEEYKAVLLEELDDREVSIVYNINVGHATPRCIVPFGVHAQVDVDAQVIRFDYNK
;
A
#
# COMPACT_ATOMS: atom_id res chain seq x y z
N MET A 1 -12.17 8.86 -15.86
CA MET A 1 -12.82 9.62 -14.77
C MET A 1 -11.82 10.66 -14.28
N LYS A 2 -12.23 11.87 -13.99
CA LYS A 2 -11.35 12.89 -13.38
C LYS A 2 -11.74 13.03 -11.92
N VAL A 3 -10.78 12.90 -11.00
CA VAL A 3 -11.00 13.14 -9.57
C VAL A 3 -11.24 14.62 -9.33
N LYS A 4 -12.35 14.95 -8.69
CA LYS A 4 -12.73 16.33 -8.33
C LYS A 4 -12.68 16.57 -6.83
N LYS A 5 -12.96 15.54 -6.02
CA LYS A 5 -12.96 15.62 -4.56
C LYS A 5 -12.30 14.38 -3.95
N ILE A 6 -11.38 14.63 -3.02
CA ILE A 6 -10.69 13.61 -2.23
C ILE A 6 -11.18 13.69 -0.79
N GLY A 7 -11.63 12.55 -0.25
CA GLY A 7 -11.85 12.33 1.18
C GLY A 7 -10.59 11.75 1.82
N ILE A 8 -10.04 12.40 2.82
CA ILE A 8 -8.85 11.93 3.56
C ILE A 8 -9.31 11.27 4.85
N VAL A 9 -8.82 10.05 5.10
CA VAL A 9 -9.17 9.20 6.24
C VAL A 9 -7.93 8.76 7.03
N SER A 10 -8.02 8.71 8.36
CA SER A 10 -7.02 8.12 9.25
C SER A 10 -7.53 6.76 9.73
N LEU A 11 -7.13 5.68 9.03
CA LEU A 11 -7.65 4.33 9.28
C LEU A 11 -6.76 3.50 10.22
N SER A 12 -5.54 3.95 10.51
CA SER A 12 -4.60 3.33 11.43
C SER A 12 -3.98 4.39 12.34
N SER A 13 -2.92 5.09 11.92
CA SER A 13 -2.31 6.16 12.72
C SER A 13 -3.09 7.47 12.65
N GLY A 14 -3.26 8.12 13.81
CA GLY A 14 -3.88 9.45 13.96
C GLY A 14 -2.90 10.62 13.90
N ILE A 15 -1.66 10.41 13.48
CA ILE A 15 -0.59 11.42 13.51
C ILE A 15 -0.98 12.72 12.80
N MET A 16 -1.86 12.63 11.80
CA MET A 16 -2.36 13.79 11.06
C MET A 16 -3.08 14.83 11.93
N GLY A 17 -3.61 14.42 13.09
CA GLY A 17 -4.24 15.33 14.06
C GLY A 17 -3.29 16.03 15.02
N GLU A 18 -1.99 15.73 14.96
CA GLU A 18 -1.02 16.29 15.89
C GLU A 18 -0.54 17.70 15.46
N ASN A 19 -0.23 18.54 16.45
CA ASN A 19 0.19 19.91 16.18
C ASN A 19 1.53 20.02 15.44
N PHE A 20 2.44 19.08 15.67
CA PHE A 20 3.80 19.14 15.13
C PHE A 20 3.88 18.90 13.62
N ILE A 21 2.82 18.35 12.98
CA ILE A 21 2.80 18.11 11.54
C ILE A 21 1.95 19.10 10.73
N GLN A 22 1.47 20.19 11.35
CA GLN A 22 0.57 21.13 10.68
C GLN A 22 1.17 21.77 9.43
N HIS A 23 2.48 21.96 9.39
CA HIS A 23 3.19 22.44 8.20
C HIS A 23 3.10 21.47 7.02
N GLU A 24 3.15 20.15 7.28
CA GLU A 24 2.96 19.09 6.29
C GLU A 24 1.53 19.10 5.75
N LEU A 25 0.53 19.16 6.64
CA LEU A 25 -0.89 19.25 6.25
C LEU A 25 -1.16 20.44 5.34
N ASN A 26 -0.63 21.61 5.71
CA ASN A 26 -0.79 22.83 4.93
C ASN A 26 -0.16 22.70 3.54
N LEU A 27 1.04 22.08 3.46
CA LEU A 27 1.73 21.82 2.20
C LEU A 27 0.92 20.84 1.32
N GLY A 28 0.48 19.72 1.88
CA GLY A 28 -0.28 18.71 1.14
C GLY A 28 -1.62 19.25 0.65
N LYS A 29 -2.34 19.97 1.50
CA LYS A 29 -3.60 20.63 1.12
C LYS A 29 -3.39 21.60 -0.04
N LYS A 30 -2.40 22.47 0.05
CA LYS A 30 -2.05 23.41 -1.01
C LYS A 30 -1.76 22.70 -2.34
N ARG A 31 -0.98 21.60 -2.32
CA ARG A 31 -0.68 20.84 -3.53
C ARG A 31 -1.92 20.23 -4.18
N LEU A 32 -2.85 19.70 -3.37
CA LEU A 32 -4.11 19.16 -3.91
C LEU A 32 -4.99 20.27 -4.50
N GLU A 33 -5.04 21.43 -3.85
CA GLU A 33 -5.75 22.62 -4.37
C GLU A 33 -5.14 23.12 -5.70
N GLU A 34 -3.82 23.06 -5.87
CA GLU A 34 -3.13 23.40 -7.13
C GLU A 34 -3.53 22.46 -8.30
N TYR A 35 -3.90 21.20 -8.01
CA TYR A 35 -4.50 20.29 -8.99
C TYR A 35 -5.99 20.62 -9.29
N GLY A 36 -6.57 21.56 -8.58
CA GLY A 36 -7.99 21.89 -8.68
C GLY A 36 -8.91 20.83 -8.09
N VAL A 37 -8.42 20.09 -7.09
CA VAL A 37 -9.13 19.03 -6.38
C VAL A 37 -9.62 19.58 -5.04
N ALA A 38 -10.91 19.40 -4.74
CA ALA A 38 -11.45 19.69 -3.42
C ALA A 38 -10.98 18.63 -2.41
N VAL A 39 -10.65 19.06 -1.19
CA VAL A 39 -10.15 18.19 -0.12
C VAL A 39 -11.10 18.25 1.05
N GLU A 40 -11.51 17.07 1.52
CA GLU A 40 -12.28 16.91 2.75
C GLU A 40 -11.54 15.96 3.69
N PHE A 41 -11.25 16.42 4.90
CA PHE A 41 -10.85 15.52 5.98
C PHE A 41 -12.10 14.95 6.62
N LEU A 42 -12.23 13.63 6.67
CA LEU A 42 -13.39 12.99 7.28
C LEU A 42 -13.45 13.35 8.79
N PRO A 43 -14.62 13.25 9.43
CA PRO A 43 -14.86 13.85 10.75
C PRO A 43 -13.86 13.50 11.85
N HIS A 44 -13.28 12.29 11.79
CA HIS A 44 -12.32 11.83 12.80
C HIS A 44 -10.85 11.87 12.33
N ALA A 45 -10.60 12.16 11.05
CA ALA A 45 -9.27 12.07 10.46
C ALA A 45 -8.19 12.93 11.16
N LEU A 46 -8.60 14.05 11.78
CA LEU A 46 -7.71 14.99 12.48
C LEU A 46 -7.84 14.96 14.02
N LYS A 47 -8.27 13.83 14.59
CA LYS A 47 -8.51 13.72 16.05
C LYS A 47 -7.27 13.40 16.89
N GLY A 48 -6.14 13.11 16.26
CA GLY A 48 -4.87 12.82 16.93
C GLY A 48 -4.65 11.33 17.24
N LEU A 49 -3.41 11.01 17.60
CA LEU A 49 -2.93 9.63 17.83
C LEU A 49 -3.76 8.88 18.86
N GLU A 50 -3.98 9.49 20.02
CA GLU A 50 -4.66 8.82 21.12
C GLU A 50 -6.12 8.50 20.78
N PHE A 51 -6.86 9.48 20.22
CA PHE A 51 -8.26 9.29 19.83
C PHE A 51 -8.39 8.16 18.78
N ILE A 52 -7.61 8.24 17.71
CA ILE A 52 -7.68 7.26 16.62
C ILE A 52 -7.36 5.85 17.11
N LYS A 53 -6.36 5.69 18.00
CA LYS A 53 -6.02 4.40 18.59
C LYS A 53 -7.15 3.84 19.47
N GLN A 54 -7.84 4.69 20.24
CA GLN A 54 -8.89 4.25 21.16
C GLN A 54 -10.25 4.04 20.49
N HIS A 55 -10.47 4.59 19.29
CA HIS A 55 -11.77 4.62 18.61
C HIS A 55 -11.77 3.99 17.21
N PRO A 56 -11.54 2.66 17.10
CA PRO A 56 -11.60 1.97 15.81
C PRO A 56 -12.97 2.07 15.14
N GLU A 57 -14.07 2.22 15.93
CA GLU A 57 -15.43 2.46 15.42
C GLU A 57 -15.54 3.78 14.64
N CYS A 58 -14.86 4.82 15.11
CA CYS A 58 -14.86 6.12 14.44
C CYS A 58 -14.06 6.08 13.12
N ARG A 59 -12.94 5.36 13.10
CA ARG A 59 -12.16 5.14 11.88
C ARG A 59 -12.95 4.36 10.83
N ALA A 60 -13.66 3.32 11.26
CA ALA A 60 -14.53 2.53 10.39
C ALA A 60 -15.70 3.38 9.86
N GLN A 61 -16.30 4.23 10.70
CA GLN A 61 -17.39 5.13 10.29
C GLN A 61 -16.91 6.10 9.22
N ASP A 62 -15.73 6.74 9.37
CA ASP A 62 -15.17 7.62 8.35
C ASP A 62 -15.00 6.89 7.00
N LEU A 63 -14.57 5.64 7.00
CA LEU A 63 -14.45 4.86 5.78
C LEU A 63 -15.82 4.57 5.14
N LEU A 64 -16.82 4.20 5.95
CA LEU A 64 -18.19 3.96 5.48
C LEU A 64 -18.81 5.24 4.90
N ASP A 65 -18.67 6.37 5.58
CA ASP A 65 -19.17 7.68 5.15
C ASP A 65 -18.49 8.11 3.84
N ALA A 66 -17.16 7.93 3.73
CA ALA A 66 -16.42 8.23 2.50
C ALA A 66 -16.89 7.39 1.31
N PHE A 67 -17.25 6.11 1.52
CA PHE A 67 -17.86 5.30 0.46
C PHE A 67 -19.27 5.73 0.13
N GLN A 68 -20.07 6.14 1.12
CA GLN A 68 -21.46 6.53 0.95
C GLN A 68 -21.62 7.89 0.26
N ASP A 69 -20.73 8.86 0.54
CA ASP A 69 -20.77 10.20 -0.06
C ASP A 69 -20.45 10.18 -1.55
N ASP A 70 -21.47 10.39 -2.40
CA ASP A 70 -21.32 10.41 -3.86
C ASP A 70 -20.46 11.57 -4.39
N SER A 71 -20.22 12.59 -3.58
CA SER A 71 -19.34 13.71 -3.95
C SER A 71 -17.85 13.39 -3.85
N ILE A 72 -17.48 12.36 -3.08
CA ILE A 72 -16.09 11.91 -2.95
C ILE A 72 -15.76 10.93 -4.08
N ASP A 73 -14.83 11.31 -4.96
CA ASP A 73 -14.36 10.48 -6.07
C ASP A 73 -13.23 9.52 -5.64
N MET A 74 -12.42 9.96 -4.68
CA MET A 74 -11.23 9.24 -4.20
C MET A 74 -11.13 9.29 -2.68
N ILE A 75 -10.86 8.15 -2.08
CA ILE A 75 -10.52 7.99 -0.67
C ILE A 75 -9.00 7.83 -0.58
N LEU A 76 -8.34 8.76 0.11
CA LEU A 76 -6.90 8.76 0.31
C LEU A 76 -6.60 8.55 1.79
N THR A 77 -5.81 7.52 2.11
CA THR A 77 -5.40 7.31 3.50
C THR A 77 -4.36 8.36 3.92
N ALA A 78 -4.43 8.77 5.18
CA ALA A 78 -3.49 9.73 5.75
C ALA A 78 -2.06 9.17 5.75
N ILE A 79 -1.91 7.98 6.32
CA ILE A 79 -0.69 7.20 6.49
C ILE A 79 -1.08 5.79 6.93
N GLY A 80 -0.13 4.86 6.98
CA GLY A 80 -0.28 3.55 7.61
C GLY A 80 -0.35 3.61 9.15
N GLY A 81 0.19 2.61 9.78
CA GLY A 81 0.22 2.36 11.24
C GLY A 81 0.39 0.87 11.48
N ASP A 82 -0.34 0.32 12.48
CA ASP A 82 -0.12 -1.06 12.92
C ASP A 82 -1.38 -1.81 13.41
N ASP A 83 -2.57 -1.19 13.40
CA ASP A 83 -3.76 -1.79 14.00
C ASP A 83 -5.06 -1.68 13.17
N THR A 84 -4.93 -1.52 11.85
CA THR A 84 -6.09 -1.43 10.94
C THR A 84 -7.03 -2.65 11.01
N TYR A 85 -6.53 -3.83 11.38
CA TYR A 85 -7.36 -5.03 11.57
C TYR A 85 -8.50 -4.82 12.59
N ARG A 86 -8.36 -3.86 13.53
CA ARG A 86 -9.39 -3.51 14.53
C ARG A 86 -10.67 -2.94 13.93
N LEU A 87 -10.63 -2.55 12.66
CA LEU A 87 -11.83 -2.08 11.93
C LEU A 87 -12.77 -3.24 11.54
N LEU A 88 -12.28 -4.49 11.53
CA LEU A 88 -13.02 -5.66 11.05
C LEU A 88 -14.42 -5.82 11.68
N PRO A 89 -14.60 -5.72 13.02
CA PRO A 89 -15.93 -5.85 13.61
C PRO A 89 -16.92 -4.83 13.05
N TYR A 90 -16.49 -3.58 12.92
CA TYR A 90 -17.35 -2.46 12.52
C TYR A 90 -17.67 -2.45 11.01
N LEU A 91 -16.78 -3.02 10.19
CA LEU A 91 -16.94 -3.07 8.74
C LEU A 91 -17.67 -4.32 8.25
N PHE A 92 -17.53 -5.44 8.97
CA PHE A 92 -18.08 -6.72 8.51
C PHE A 92 -19.28 -7.21 9.30
N GLU A 93 -19.51 -6.75 10.53
CA GLU A 93 -20.76 -7.04 11.20
C GLU A 93 -21.93 -6.39 10.45
N GLN A 94 -22.99 -7.16 10.27
CA GLN A 94 -24.16 -6.76 9.48
C GLN A 94 -23.86 -6.35 8.03
N ASP A 95 -22.73 -6.79 7.45
CA ASP A 95 -22.29 -6.44 6.10
C ASP A 95 -22.16 -4.90 5.88
N ALA A 96 -21.72 -4.14 6.89
CA ALA A 96 -21.72 -2.68 6.86
C ALA A 96 -20.94 -2.14 5.65
N LEU A 97 -19.68 -2.59 5.45
CA LEU A 97 -18.87 -2.19 4.30
C LEU A 97 -19.51 -2.60 2.96
N LYS A 98 -20.00 -3.84 2.86
CA LYS A 98 -20.61 -4.36 1.63
C LYS A 98 -21.85 -3.57 1.19
N LYS A 99 -22.62 -3.04 2.15
CA LYS A 99 -23.82 -2.24 1.87
C LYS A 99 -23.53 -0.88 1.24
N VAL A 100 -22.40 -0.26 1.58
CA VAL A 100 -22.03 1.07 1.11
C VAL A 100 -20.90 1.05 0.06
N ALA A 101 -20.13 -0.03 0.00
CA ALA A 101 -19.01 -0.15 -0.91
C ALA A 101 -19.49 -0.06 -2.37
N LYS A 102 -18.92 0.87 -3.10
CA LYS A 102 -19.09 1.05 -4.53
C LYS A 102 -17.72 1.34 -5.13
N GLN A 103 -17.57 1.12 -6.43
CA GLN A 103 -16.29 1.32 -7.08
C GLN A 103 -15.88 2.80 -6.99
N LYS A 104 -14.97 3.09 -6.06
CA LYS A 104 -14.27 4.37 -5.88
C LYS A 104 -12.77 4.14 -5.90
N ILE A 105 -11.99 5.18 -6.17
CA ILE A 105 -10.56 5.12 -5.98
C ILE A 105 -10.30 5.10 -4.47
N PHE A 106 -9.67 4.02 -3.99
CA PHE A 106 -9.12 3.93 -2.64
C PHE A 106 -7.60 3.79 -2.78
N LEU A 107 -6.83 4.72 -2.20
CA LEU A 107 -5.38 4.76 -2.29
C LEU A 107 -4.74 4.79 -0.90
N GLY A 108 -3.79 3.89 -0.68
CA GLY A 108 -3.01 3.77 0.54
C GLY A 108 -1.93 2.70 0.43
N PHE A 109 -1.08 2.57 1.45
CA PHE A 109 -0.07 1.51 1.55
C PHE A 109 0.29 1.24 3.03
N SER A 110 1.31 0.41 3.30
CA SER A 110 1.71 0.04 4.66
C SER A 110 0.60 -0.78 5.35
N ASP A 111 0.25 -0.49 6.60
CA ASP A 111 -0.84 -1.14 7.33
C ASP A 111 -2.22 -1.02 6.63
N THR A 112 -2.37 -0.07 5.69
CA THR A 112 -3.53 -0.01 4.78
C THR A 112 -3.68 -1.29 3.93
N THR A 113 -2.67 -2.16 3.88
CA THR A 113 -2.76 -3.52 3.33
C THR A 113 -3.99 -4.26 3.87
N MET A 114 -4.29 -4.12 5.15
CA MET A 114 -5.50 -4.69 5.76
C MET A 114 -6.79 -4.15 5.12
N ASN A 115 -6.84 -2.85 4.83
CA ASN A 115 -8.00 -2.27 4.12
C ASN A 115 -8.10 -2.78 2.68
N HIS A 116 -6.98 -2.98 1.98
CA HIS A 116 -6.99 -3.56 0.64
C HIS A 116 -7.54 -4.99 0.64
N LEU A 117 -7.18 -5.80 1.63
CA LEU A 117 -7.76 -7.14 1.82
C LEU A 117 -9.26 -7.06 2.15
N MET A 118 -9.70 -6.10 2.99
CA MET A 118 -11.11 -5.87 3.29
C MET A 118 -11.90 -5.49 2.03
N LEU A 119 -11.34 -4.60 1.19
CA LEU A 119 -11.96 -4.16 -0.06
C LEU A 119 -12.00 -5.30 -1.09
N HIS A 120 -10.93 -6.06 -1.20
CA HIS A 120 -10.89 -7.25 -2.05
C HIS A 120 -12.01 -8.24 -1.68
N LYS A 121 -12.22 -8.49 -0.38
CA LYS A 121 -13.26 -9.38 0.14
C LYS A 121 -14.68 -8.94 -0.24
N VAL A 122 -14.92 -7.65 -0.43
CA VAL A 122 -16.22 -7.12 -0.90
C VAL A 122 -16.26 -6.81 -2.40
N GLY A 123 -15.23 -7.20 -3.16
CA GLY A 123 -15.19 -7.09 -4.62
C GLY A 123 -14.83 -5.69 -5.15
N ILE A 124 -14.19 -4.84 -4.34
CA ILE A 124 -13.76 -3.50 -4.73
C ILE A 124 -12.29 -3.51 -5.15
N GLN A 125 -12.01 -2.99 -6.34
CA GLN A 125 -10.65 -2.70 -6.79
C GLN A 125 -10.08 -1.51 -6.02
N SER A 126 -8.79 -1.56 -5.70
CA SER A 126 -8.10 -0.52 -4.94
C SER A 126 -6.72 -0.23 -5.53
N PHE A 127 -6.03 0.78 -5.00
CA PHE A 127 -4.74 1.24 -5.50
C PHE A 127 -3.73 1.26 -4.35
N TYR A 128 -2.66 0.50 -4.49
CA TYR A 128 -1.60 0.39 -3.49
C TYR A 128 -0.38 1.22 -3.86
N GLY A 129 0.20 1.97 -2.91
CA GLY A 129 1.53 2.54 -3.10
C GLY A 129 1.75 3.94 -2.57
N GLN A 130 0.75 4.80 -2.46
CA GLN A 130 0.91 6.18 -1.98
C GLN A 130 -0.11 6.53 -0.90
N ALA A 131 0.23 7.51 -0.04
CA ALA A 131 -0.65 8.06 0.97
C ALA A 131 -0.46 9.58 1.11
N PHE A 132 -1.33 10.23 1.89
CA PHE A 132 -1.33 11.69 1.97
C PHE A 132 -0.04 12.25 2.57
N LEU A 133 0.34 11.83 3.78
CA LEU A 133 1.51 12.38 4.48
C LEU A 133 2.84 12.03 3.79
N PRO A 134 3.15 10.75 3.49
CA PRO A 134 4.48 10.40 2.99
C PRO A 134 4.72 10.84 1.54
N ASP A 135 3.67 11.11 0.76
CA ASP A 135 3.80 11.38 -0.68
C ASP A 135 3.31 12.77 -1.07
N VAL A 136 2.05 13.10 -0.74
CA VAL A 136 1.48 14.40 -1.10
C VAL A 136 2.08 15.52 -0.25
N CYS A 137 2.35 15.24 1.04
CA CYS A 137 2.97 16.19 1.97
C CYS A 137 4.51 16.12 1.98
N GLU A 138 5.15 15.43 1.04
CA GLU A 138 6.62 15.37 0.95
C GLU A 138 7.23 16.78 1.06
N LEU A 139 8.18 16.95 2.00
CA LEU A 139 8.71 18.28 2.37
C LEU A 139 9.64 18.92 1.32
N SER A 140 10.09 18.18 0.29
CA SER A 140 10.83 18.78 -0.83
C SER A 140 10.00 19.87 -1.52
N THR A 141 10.64 20.69 -2.33
CA THR A 141 9.97 21.79 -3.06
C THR A 141 8.75 21.30 -3.85
N GLU A 142 8.84 20.08 -4.41
CA GLU A 142 7.75 19.39 -5.10
C GLU A 142 7.62 17.97 -4.59
N MET A 143 6.51 17.30 -4.91
CA MET A 143 6.43 15.83 -4.77
C MET A 143 7.55 15.20 -5.59
N ILE A 144 8.07 14.07 -5.11
CA ILE A 144 9.07 13.29 -5.84
C ILE A 144 8.57 13.01 -7.28
N PRO A 145 9.32 13.35 -8.34
CA PRO A 145 8.80 13.36 -9.72
C PRO A 145 8.15 12.07 -10.20
N TYR A 146 8.77 10.93 -9.91
CA TYR A 146 8.23 9.61 -10.24
C TYR A 146 6.90 9.35 -9.51
N THR A 147 6.86 9.57 -8.19
CA THR A 147 5.67 9.46 -7.35
C THR A 147 4.55 10.39 -7.84
N LYS A 148 4.90 11.65 -8.13
CA LYS A 148 4.01 12.69 -8.68
C LYS A 148 3.35 12.25 -9.99
N SER A 149 4.11 11.65 -10.91
CA SER A 149 3.61 11.25 -12.22
C SER A 149 2.48 10.20 -12.13
N TYR A 150 2.61 9.22 -11.24
CA TYR A 150 1.55 8.22 -11.00
C TYR A 150 0.35 8.81 -10.28
N PHE A 151 0.57 9.73 -9.34
CA PHE A 151 -0.52 10.42 -8.66
C PHE A 151 -1.34 11.26 -9.65
N GLU A 152 -0.68 12.02 -10.53
CA GLU A 152 -1.31 12.81 -11.60
C GLU A 152 -2.06 11.93 -12.62
N GLU A 153 -1.48 10.78 -13.01
CA GLU A 153 -2.17 9.82 -13.87
C GLU A 153 -3.45 9.32 -13.21
N LEU A 154 -3.40 8.94 -11.93
CA LEU A 154 -4.57 8.49 -11.19
C LEU A 154 -5.63 9.59 -11.05
N LEU A 155 -5.26 10.82 -10.69
CA LEU A 155 -6.18 11.95 -10.59
C LEU A 155 -6.90 12.26 -11.91
N THR A 156 -6.16 12.17 -13.01
CA THR A 156 -6.67 12.56 -14.34
C THR A 156 -7.50 11.47 -14.99
N THR A 157 -7.07 10.21 -14.88
CA THR A 157 -7.65 9.09 -15.62
C THR A 157 -8.48 8.14 -14.77
N GLY A 158 -8.26 8.13 -13.44
CA GLY A 158 -8.79 7.14 -12.52
C GLY A 158 -8.15 5.74 -12.69
N ARG A 159 -7.04 5.63 -13.39
CA ARG A 159 -6.38 4.36 -13.75
C ARG A 159 -4.88 4.57 -13.81
N ILE A 160 -4.13 3.48 -13.58
CA ILE A 160 -2.72 3.36 -13.92
C ILE A 160 -2.60 2.36 -15.05
N LYS A 161 -1.98 2.73 -16.15
CA LYS A 161 -1.88 1.88 -17.34
C LYS A 161 -0.59 1.07 -17.39
N VAL A 162 0.52 1.69 -16.98
CA VAL A 162 1.85 1.12 -17.12
C VAL A 162 2.71 1.54 -15.94
N ILE A 163 3.43 0.58 -15.35
CA ILE A 163 4.51 0.85 -14.40
C ILE A 163 5.84 0.53 -15.07
N ARG A 164 6.80 1.45 -14.93
CA ARG A 164 8.21 1.29 -15.28
C ARG A 164 9.06 1.58 -14.06
N PRO A 165 10.28 1.02 -13.94
CA PRO A 165 11.16 1.37 -12.84
C PRO A 165 11.55 2.85 -12.89
N SER A 166 11.78 3.43 -11.71
CA SER A 166 12.46 4.71 -11.58
C SER A 166 13.95 4.53 -11.90
N GLU A 167 14.57 5.53 -12.53
CA GLU A 167 16.02 5.54 -12.77
C GLU A 167 16.83 5.84 -11.49
N ILE A 168 16.18 6.42 -10.48
CA ILE A 168 16.81 6.81 -9.22
C ILE A 168 15.93 6.39 -8.05
N TRP A 169 16.57 6.16 -6.89
CA TRP A 169 15.90 6.06 -5.61
C TRP A 169 16.41 7.12 -4.64
N TYR A 170 15.64 7.44 -3.61
CA TYR A 170 15.94 8.48 -2.63
C TYR A 170 16.10 7.88 -1.25
N GLN A 171 17.09 8.39 -0.51
CA GLN A 171 17.22 8.07 0.89
C GLN A 171 16.03 8.61 1.67
N GLU A 172 15.59 7.85 2.67
CA GLU A 172 14.53 8.26 3.57
C GLU A 172 14.84 9.63 4.22
N ARG A 173 13.80 10.45 4.34
CA ARG A 173 13.87 11.72 5.06
C ARG A 173 14.08 11.45 6.55
N LYS A 174 14.96 12.22 7.17
CA LYS A 174 15.24 12.13 8.63
C LYS A 174 14.65 13.30 9.41
N ASP A 175 14.54 14.48 8.77
CA ASP A 175 14.02 15.68 9.41
C ASP A 175 12.65 16.02 8.81
N PHE A 176 11.60 15.77 9.59
CA PHE A 176 10.20 16.08 9.28
C PHE A 176 9.73 17.37 9.94
N SER A 177 10.63 18.18 10.54
CA SER A 177 10.30 19.49 11.08
C SER A 177 10.12 20.53 9.97
N GLU A 178 9.64 21.73 10.32
CA GLU A 178 9.53 22.87 9.40
C GLU A 178 10.88 23.21 8.72
N LYS A 179 12.01 22.85 9.31
CA LYS A 179 13.34 23.05 8.71
C LYS A 179 13.58 22.15 7.50
N GLY A 180 12.84 21.05 7.39
CA GLY A 180 12.85 20.14 6.24
C GLY A 180 12.12 20.69 5.00
N LEU A 181 11.35 21.79 5.15
CA LEU A 181 10.61 22.38 4.03
C LEU A 181 11.56 22.88 2.93
N GLY A 182 11.33 22.43 1.71
CA GLY A 182 12.14 22.75 0.54
C GLY A 182 13.48 22.01 0.47
N VAL A 183 13.76 21.12 1.42
CA VAL A 183 15.02 20.36 1.45
C VAL A 183 14.81 19.00 0.78
N SER A 184 15.54 18.73 -0.29
CA SER A 184 15.55 17.43 -0.97
C SER A 184 16.39 16.40 -0.22
N THR A 185 16.00 15.12 -0.30
CA THR A 185 16.79 14.01 0.22
C THR A 185 17.84 13.55 -0.80
N PRO A 186 18.94 12.93 -0.36
CA PRO A 186 19.94 12.34 -1.27
C PRO A 186 19.31 11.31 -2.19
N SER A 187 19.79 11.24 -3.45
CA SER A 187 19.32 10.29 -4.45
C SER A 187 20.47 9.47 -5.02
N PHE A 188 20.15 8.27 -5.49
CA PHE A 188 21.09 7.28 -5.98
C PHE A 188 20.55 6.59 -7.23
N PRO A 189 21.41 6.05 -8.12
CA PRO A 189 20.96 5.27 -9.27
C PRO A 189 20.17 4.03 -8.85
N ASN A 190 19.12 3.69 -9.61
CA ASN A 190 18.33 2.47 -9.43
C ASN A 190 18.54 1.52 -10.62
N GLN A 191 18.59 0.21 -10.34
CA GLN A 191 18.92 -0.79 -11.37
C GLN A 191 17.69 -1.29 -12.17
N GLY A 192 16.48 -0.90 -11.76
CA GLY A 192 15.25 -1.41 -12.39
C GLY A 192 14.80 -2.75 -11.83
N PHE A 193 13.87 -3.42 -12.53
CA PHE A 193 13.32 -4.71 -12.11
C PHE A 193 14.35 -5.83 -12.28
N GLU A 194 14.50 -6.69 -11.27
CA GLU A 194 15.41 -7.81 -11.25
C GLU A 194 14.63 -9.14 -11.23
N LEU A 195 14.85 -9.98 -12.26
CA LEU A 195 14.35 -11.35 -12.24
C LEU A 195 15.24 -12.20 -11.34
N LEU A 196 14.74 -12.62 -10.18
CA LEU A 196 15.49 -13.51 -9.29
C LEU A 196 15.32 -14.97 -9.66
N LYS A 197 14.11 -15.38 -10.10
CA LYS A 197 13.78 -16.77 -10.42
C LYS A 197 12.63 -16.84 -11.41
N GLY A 198 12.54 -17.91 -12.18
CA GLY A 198 11.42 -18.27 -13.04
C GLY A 198 11.37 -17.54 -14.38
N ASN A 199 10.18 -17.27 -14.88
CA ASN A 199 9.95 -16.66 -16.18
C ASN A 199 9.99 -15.14 -16.10
N ALA A 200 10.61 -14.49 -17.06
CA ALA A 200 10.62 -13.03 -17.19
C ALA A 200 9.24 -12.45 -17.54
N GLN A 201 8.32 -13.30 -18.00
CA GLN A 201 6.94 -12.89 -18.38
C GLN A 201 5.91 -13.76 -17.67
N PHE A 202 4.96 -13.10 -16.99
CA PHE A 202 3.80 -13.74 -16.36
C PHE A 202 2.66 -12.72 -16.22
N SER A 203 1.47 -13.20 -15.89
CA SER A 203 0.31 -12.31 -15.79
C SER A 203 -0.71 -12.79 -14.77
N GLY A 204 -1.51 -11.86 -14.26
CA GLY A 204 -2.60 -12.10 -13.33
C GLY A 204 -3.05 -10.82 -12.65
N PRO A 205 -4.16 -10.82 -11.91
CA PRO A 205 -4.51 -9.70 -11.04
C PRO A 205 -3.53 -9.59 -9.88
N ILE A 206 -3.12 -8.37 -9.51
CA ILE A 206 -2.20 -8.16 -8.38
C ILE A 206 -2.99 -8.02 -7.09
N LEU A 207 -2.48 -8.62 -6.01
CA LEU A 207 -2.93 -8.44 -4.63
C LEU A 207 -1.75 -8.65 -3.68
N GLY A 208 -1.81 -8.08 -2.48
CA GLY A 208 -0.75 -8.21 -1.47
C GLY A 208 -0.51 -6.90 -0.73
N GLY A 209 0.75 -6.50 -0.54
CA GLY A 209 1.16 -5.26 0.11
C GLY A 209 2.29 -5.42 1.11
N CYS A 210 2.18 -4.75 2.27
CA CYS A 210 3.14 -4.82 3.35
C CYS A 210 3.20 -6.23 3.96
N LEU A 211 4.38 -6.82 3.94
CA LEU A 211 4.60 -8.20 4.39
C LEU A 211 4.33 -8.35 5.89
N GLU A 212 4.73 -7.37 6.69
CA GLU A 212 4.50 -7.34 8.14
C GLU A 212 3.00 -7.33 8.43
N SER A 213 2.24 -6.43 7.79
CA SER A 213 0.78 -6.38 7.97
C SER A 213 0.09 -7.69 7.56
N MET A 214 0.55 -8.34 6.47
CA MET A 214 0.02 -9.65 6.10
C MET A 214 0.40 -10.73 7.12
N TYR A 215 1.59 -10.64 7.69
CA TYR A 215 2.07 -11.58 8.71
C TYR A 215 1.25 -11.52 10.00
N ASP A 216 0.69 -10.36 10.36
CA ASP A 216 -0.21 -10.21 11.52
C ASP A 216 -1.51 -11.03 11.40
N CYS A 217 -1.81 -11.56 10.22
CA CYS A 217 -2.87 -12.55 10.04
C CYS A 217 -2.47 -13.96 10.54
N PHE A 218 -1.19 -14.21 10.77
CA PHE A 218 -0.62 -15.50 11.16
C PHE A 218 0.09 -15.48 12.51
N ASP A 219 0.49 -14.32 12.99
CA ASP A 219 1.28 -14.13 14.20
C ASP A 219 0.67 -13.03 15.08
N SER A 220 0.52 -13.32 16.37
CA SER A 220 -0.06 -12.42 17.37
C SER A 220 0.99 -11.74 18.24
N SER A 221 2.26 -11.71 17.84
CA SER A 221 3.33 -11.15 18.67
C SER A 221 3.23 -9.63 18.83
N LEU A 222 2.71 -8.91 17.83
CA LEU A 222 2.46 -7.49 17.92
C LEU A 222 1.20 -7.19 18.73
N TYR A 223 0.09 -7.88 18.42
CA TYR A 223 -1.20 -7.74 19.08
C TYR A 223 -1.83 -9.12 19.33
N ALA A 224 -2.16 -9.41 20.59
CA ALA A 224 -2.67 -10.71 21.01
C ALA A 224 -3.99 -11.13 20.35
N ASP A 225 -4.78 -10.18 19.84
CA ASP A 225 -6.08 -10.39 19.24
C ASP A 225 -6.09 -10.37 17.70
N SER A 226 -4.93 -10.04 17.05
CA SER A 226 -4.86 -9.86 15.60
C SER A 226 -5.26 -11.11 14.82
N VAL A 227 -4.64 -12.25 15.11
CA VAL A 227 -4.94 -13.52 14.44
C VAL A 227 -6.38 -13.94 14.68
N GLN A 228 -6.89 -13.81 15.91
CA GLN A 228 -8.26 -14.17 16.24
C GLN A 228 -9.27 -13.36 15.43
N LEU A 229 -9.08 -12.04 15.32
CA LEU A 229 -9.98 -11.17 14.58
C LEU A 229 -9.90 -11.42 13.07
N THR A 230 -8.69 -11.51 12.51
CA THR A 230 -8.51 -11.74 11.08
C THR A 230 -9.08 -13.10 10.64
N GLN A 231 -8.94 -14.13 11.46
CA GLN A 231 -9.56 -15.45 11.23
C GLN A 231 -11.09 -15.42 11.38
N LYS A 232 -11.62 -14.77 12.44
CA LYS A 232 -13.07 -14.63 12.65
C LYS A 232 -13.77 -14.05 11.42
N TYR A 233 -13.17 -13.01 10.83
CA TYR A 233 -13.72 -12.33 9.65
C TYR A 233 -13.18 -12.88 8.32
N GLN A 234 -12.33 -13.92 8.36
CA GLN A 234 -11.72 -14.53 7.17
C GLN A 234 -11.10 -13.45 6.26
N LEU A 235 -10.25 -12.59 6.85
CA LEU A 235 -9.69 -11.45 6.15
C LEU A 235 -8.67 -11.88 5.10
N PHE A 236 -7.74 -12.78 5.48
CA PHE A 236 -6.73 -13.25 4.54
C PHE A 236 -7.38 -14.09 3.46
N PRO A 237 -7.15 -13.82 2.17
CA PRO A 237 -7.79 -14.53 1.07
C PRO A 237 -7.48 -16.03 1.07
N THR A 238 -8.42 -16.85 0.65
CA THR A 238 -8.23 -18.31 0.56
C THR A 238 -7.21 -18.68 -0.54
N ILE A 239 -6.74 -19.91 -0.54
CA ILE A 239 -5.83 -20.41 -1.59
C ILE A 239 -6.50 -20.32 -2.98
N GLU A 240 -7.80 -20.58 -3.06
CA GLU A 240 -8.58 -20.41 -4.28
C GLU A 240 -8.63 -18.97 -4.76
N ASP A 241 -8.76 -18.03 -3.82
CA ASP A 241 -8.71 -16.59 -4.13
C ASP A 241 -7.33 -16.17 -4.64
N TRP A 242 -6.25 -16.76 -4.14
CA TRP A 242 -4.87 -16.49 -4.59
C TRP A 242 -4.53 -17.11 -5.93
N ASN A 243 -5.25 -18.14 -6.36
CA ASN A 243 -4.92 -18.89 -7.58
C ASN A 243 -4.87 -17.98 -8.81
N GLY A 244 -3.72 -18.00 -9.49
CA GLY A 244 -3.45 -17.21 -10.70
C GLY A 244 -3.24 -15.70 -10.46
N LYS A 245 -3.24 -15.23 -9.20
CA LYS A 245 -2.87 -13.84 -8.90
C LYS A 245 -1.35 -13.65 -8.89
N ILE A 246 -0.95 -12.41 -8.98
CA ILE A 246 0.42 -11.96 -8.71
C ILE A 246 0.45 -11.46 -7.27
N LEU A 247 1.33 -12.03 -6.45
CA LEU A 247 1.54 -11.58 -5.08
C LEU A 247 2.48 -10.39 -5.06
N LEU A 248 2.03 -9.26 -4.49
CA LEU A 248 2.89 -8.12 -4.19
C LEU A 248 3.35 -8.20 -2.74
N LEU A 249 4.65 -8.09 -2.52
CA LEU A 249 5.28 -8.01 -1.19
C LEU A 249 6.16 -6.76 -1.11
N GLU A 250 6.11 -6.06 0.00
CA GLU A 250 7.09 -5.01 0.34
C GLU A 250 7.29 -4.97 1.86
N THR A 251 8.38 -4.38 2.33
CA THR A 251 8.73 -4.32 3.75
C THR A 251 8.62 -2.90 4.27
N SER A 252 8.21 -2.77 5.54
CA SER A 252 8.00 -1.48 6.21
C SER A 252 9.31 -0.73 6.50
N GLU A 253 9.15 0.49 6.99
CA GLU A 253 10.22 1.33 7.54
C GLU A 253 10.89 0.74 8.78
N GLU A 254 10.27 -0.23 9.44
CA GLU A 254 10.85 -0.97 10.58
C GLU A 254 12.01 -1.88 10.15
N ARG A 255 12.14 -2.16 8.84
CA ARG A 255 13.27 -2.91 8.27
C ARG A 255 13.47 -4.23 9.00
N PRO A 256 12.53 -5.16 8.90
CA PRO A 256 12.57 -6.41 9.65
C PRO A 256 13.94 -7.08 9.53
N SER A 257 14.42 -7.67 10.61
CA SER A 257 15.67 -8.44 10.54
C SER A 257 15.54 -9.56 9.49
N VAL A 258 16.67 -10.01 8.96
CA VAL A 258 16.70 -11.09 7.96
C VAL A 258 16.00 -12.35 8.50
N GLU A 259 16.13 -12.63 9.80
CA GLU A 259 15.45 -13.74 10.45
C GLU A 259 13.92 -13.55 10.49
N LEU A 260 13.45 -12.35 10.83
CA LEU A 260 12.01 -12.05 10.83
C LEU A 260 11.45 -12.10 9.40
N TYR A 261 12.16 -11.53 8.42
CA TYR A 261 11.79 -11.62 7.00
C TYR A 261 11.62 -13.07 6.56
N ARG A 262 12.57 -13.95 6.94
CA ARG A 262 12.51 -15.38 6.68
C ARG A 262 11.26 -16.03 7.30
N LYS A 263 10.95 -15.72 8.57
CA LYS A 263 9.74 -16.25 9.23
C LYS A 263 8.46 -15.83 8.50
N MET A 264 8.38 -14.59 8.05
CA MET A 264 7.24 -14.07 7.30
C MET A 264 7.07 -14.80 5.96
N ILE A 265 8.16 -15.00 5.20
CA ILE A 265 8.12 -15.77 3.95
C ILE A 265 7.72 -17.23 4.22
N GLN A 266 8.25 -17.85 5.27
CA GLN A 266 7.90 -19.21 5.68
C GLN A 266 6.41 -19.33 6.05
N ALA A 267 5.83 -18.36 6.73
CA ALA A 267 4.39 -18.35 7.05
C ALA A 267 3.53 -18.35 5.78
N LEU A 268 3.85 -17.51 4.81
CA LEU A 268 3.16 -17.47 3.50
C LEU A 268 3.38 -18.77 2.72
N LYS A 269 4.58 -19.36 2.78
CA LYS A 269 4.89 -20.66 2.18
C LYS A 269 4.06 -21.79 2.80
N GLN A 270 3.98 -21.83 4.13
CA GLN A 270 3.18 -22.82 4.86
C GLN A 270 1.68 -22.67 4.57
N TYR A 271 1.22 -21.46 4.35
CA TYR A 271 -0.15 -21.21 3.90
C TYR A 271 -0.42 -21.76 2.49
N GLY A 272 0.62 -21.96 1.66
CA GLY A 272 0.53 -22.51 0.31
C GLY A 272 0.38 -21.47 -0.80
N ILE A 273 0.58 -20.19 -0.52
CA ILE A 273 0.33 -19.13 -1.50
C ILE A 273 1.26 -19.22 -2.72
N PHE A 274 2.53 -19.60 -2.51
CA PHE A 274 3.53 -19.71 -3.58
C PHE A 274 3.31 -20.90 -4.52
N ASP A 275 2.40 -21.81 -4.18
CA ASP A 275 2.04 -22.96 -5.04
C ASP A 275 0.97 -22.57 -6.07
N VAL A 276 0.26 -21.46 -5.88
CA VAL A 276 -0.91 -21.09 -6.68
C VAL A 276 -0.82 -19.75 -7.39
N VAL A 277 0.07 -18.84 -6.93
CA VAL A 277 0.24 -17.54 -7.58
C VAL A 277 1.01 -17.66 -8.90
N SER A 278 0.69 -16.80 -9.86
CA SER A 278 1.37 -16.76 -11.17
C SER A 278 2.77 -16.13 -11.10
N GLY A 279 3.06 -15.38 -10.05
CA GLY A 279 4.36 -14.77 -9.80
C GLY A 279 4.34 -13.86 -8.58
N VAL A 280 5.51 -13.40 -8.19
CA VAL A 280 5.74 -12.53 -7.04
C VAL A 280 6.45 -11.26 -7.49
N LEU A 281 5.93 -10.11 -7.10
CA LEU A 281 6.57 -8.81 -7.21
C LEU A 281 7.03 -8.38 -5.83
N VAL A 282 8.31 -8.04 -5.69
CA VAL A 282 8.87 -7.62 -4.40
C VAL A 282 9.35 -6.17 -4.49
N GLY A 283 8.81 -5.34 -3.61
CA GLY A 283 9.20 -3.95 -3.47
C GLY A 283 10.65 -3.78 -3.06
N LYS A 284 11.28 -2.70 -3.51
CA LYS A 284 12.60 -2.30 -3.04
C LYS A 284 12.57 -2.08 -1.53
N PRO A 285 13.48 -2.67 -0.74
CA PRO A 285 13.56 -2.36 0.68
C PRO A 285 14.04 -0.93 0.90
N GLN A 286 13.50 -0.27 1.92
CA GLN A 286 13.83 1.12 2.22
C GLN A 286 15.33 1.30 2.47
N ASN A 287 15.93 2.31 1.84
CA ASN A 287 17.38 2.60 1.88
C ASN A 287 18.28 1.43 1.45
N GLU A 288 17.75 0.45 0.71
CA GLU A 288 18.45 -0.80 0.35
C GLU A 288 18.97 -1.60 1.58
N ILE A 289 18.38 -1.41 2.76
CA ILE A 289 18.71 -2.17 3.95
C ILE A 289 18.31 -3.63 3.72
N HIS A 290 19.24 -4.56 3.95
CA HIS A 290 19.09 -6.01 3.71
C HIS A 290 18.74 -6.38 2.27
N TYR A 291 19.12 -5.54 1.29
CA TYR A 291 18.74 -5.74 -0.11
C TYR A 291 19.16 -7.11 -0.67
N GLU A 292 20.42 -7.51 -0.45
CA GLU A 292 20.93 -8.80 -0.93
C GLU A 292 20.52 -9.96 -0.02
N GLU A 293 20.42 -9.71 1.29
CA GLU A 293 20.01 -10.73 2.25
C GLU A 293 18.54 -11.15 2.04
N TYR A 294 17.64 -10.21 1.75
CA TYR A 294 16.24 -10.55 1.45
C TYR A 294 16.11 -11.32 0.12
N LYS A 295 16.91 -10.99 -0.87
CA LYS A 295 17.00 -11.77 -2.13
C LYS A 295 17.44 -13.21 -1.84
N ALA A 296 18.48 -13.37 -1.02
CA ALA A 296 18.98 -14.69 -0.63
C ALA A 296 17.89 -15.50 0.10
N VAL A 297 17.16 -14.89 1.05
CA VAL A 297 16.06 -15.56 1.74
C VAL A 297 14.97 -16.02 0.78
N LEU A 298 14.55 -15.16 -0.17
CA LEU A 298 13.54 -15.54 -1.17
C LEU A 298 13.98 -16.74 -2.01
N LEU A 299 15.22 -16.74 -2.47
CA LEU A 299 15.78 -17.82 -3.27
C LEU A 299 15.91 -19.12 -2.48
N GLU A 300 16.38 -19.06 -1.23
CA GLU A 300 16.53 -20.22 -0.35
C GLU A 300 15.17 -20.82 0.03
N GLU A 301 14.24 -19.98 0.52
CA GLU A 301 12.94 -20.47 1.00
C GLU A 301 12.04 -20.98 -0.12
N LEU A 302 12.18 -20.44 -1.33
CA LEU A 302 11.34 -20.77 -2.48
C LEU A 302 12.08 -21.61 -3.55
N ASP A 303 13.22 -22.20 -3.20
CA ASP A 303 14.00 -23.03 -4.14
C ASP A 303 13.18 -24.20 -4.70
N ASP A 304 12.35 -24.81 -3.87
CA ASP A 304 11.46 -25.94 -4.18
C ASP A 304 10.13 -25.52 -4.86
N ARG A 305 9.92 -24.27 -5.20
CA ARG A 305 8.69 -23.73 -5.82
C ARG A 305 8.95 -23.26 -7.24
N GLU A 306 8.01 -23.59 -8.15
CA GLU A 306 8.05 -23.11 -9.54
C GLU A 306 7.28 -21.77 -9.66
N VAL A 307 7.79 -20.72 -9.03
CA VAL A 307 7.18 -19.38 -9.04
C VAL A 307 8.17 -18.35 -9.57
N SER A 308 7.70 -17.44 -10.42
CA SER A 308 8.51 -16.32 -10.91
C SER A 308 8.62 -15.26 -9.83
N ILE A 309 9.82 -14.75 -9.57
CA ILE A 309 10.09 -13.73 -8.55
C ILE A 309 10.80 -12.55 -9.20
N VAL A 310 10.17 -11.38 -9.15
CA VAL A 310 10.72 -10.12 -9.63
C VAL A 310 10.92 -9.17 -8.46
N TYR A 311 12.11 -8.66 -8.32
CA TYR A 311 12.57 -7.82 -7.22
C TYR A 311 12.78 -6.38 -7.66
N ASN A 312 12.95 -5.47 -6.68
CA ASN A 312 13.27 -4.07 -6.90
C ASN A 312 12.15 -3.25 -7.57
N ILE A 313 10.90 -3.59 -7.26
CA ILE A 313 9.76 -2.78 -7.70
C ILE A 313 9.72 -1.48 -6.89
N ASN A 314 9.51 -0.34 -7.55
CA ASN A 314 9.37 0.97 -6.88
C ASN A 314 7.98 1.10 -6.22
N VAL A 315 7.71 0.34 -5.17
CA VAL A 315 6.45 0.32 -4.41
C VAL A 315 6.73 0.10 -2.92
N GLY A 316 5.83 0.55 -2.06
CA GLY A 316 5.95 0.40 -0.60
C GLY A 316 6.78 1.52 0.04
N HIS A 317 7.60 1.20 1.06
CA HIS A 317 8.26 2.18 1.89
C HIS A 317 9.52 2.81 1.27
N ALA A 318 10.10 2.20 0.24
CA ALA A 318 11.19 2.85 -0.50
C ALA A 318 10.67 4.02 -1.35
N THR A 319 11.47 5.06 -1.47
CA THR A 319 11.17 6.25 -2.28
C THR A 319 12.04 6.24 -3.55
N PRO A 320 11.47 6.48 -4.76
CA PRO A 320 10.10 6.87 -5.02
C PRO A 320 9.18 5.64 -5.19
N ARG A 321 7.87 5.87 -5.18
CA ARG A 321 6.87 4.80 -5.31
C ARG A 321 5.85 5.05 -6.39
N CYS A 322 5.51 3.97 -7.12
CA CYS A 322 4.41 3.95 -8.07
C CYS A 322 3.08 3.68 -7.35
N ILE A 323 2.01 3.59 -8.13
CA ILE A 323 0.69 3.14 -7.68
C ILE A 323 0.35 1.85 -8.41
N VAL A 324 0.07 0.78 -7.67
CA VAL A 324 -0.27 -0.54 -8.19
C VAL A 324 -1.77 -0.78 -8.08
N PRO A 325 -2.51 -0.94 -9.20
CA PRO A 325 -3.92 -1.32 -9.17
C PRO A 325 -4.10 -2.76 -8.68
N PHE A 326 -4.84 -2.96 -7.58
CA PHE A 326 -5.22 -4.27 -7.07
C PHE A 326 -6.53 -4.75 -7.70
N GLY A 327 -6.58 -6.05 -8.00
CA GLY A 327 -7.73 -6.67 -8.66
C GLY A 327 -7.83 -6.40 -10.16
N VAL A 328 -6.86 -5.70 -10.77
CA VAL A 328 -6.76 -5.46 -12.20
C VAL A 328 -5.73 -6.41 -12.80
N HIS A 329 -6.05 -6.98 -13.97
CA HIS A 329 -5.15 -7.91 -14.64
C HIS A 329 -3.87 -7.20 -15.11
N ALA A 330 -2.73 -7.69 -14.64
CA ALA A 330 -1.40 -7.18 -14.98
C ALA A 330 -0.65 -8.16 -15.90
N GLN A 331 0.18 -7.63 -16.78
CA GLN A 331 1.17 -8.34 -17.58
C GLN A 331 2.54 -7.81 -17.19
N VAL A 332 3.35 -8.66 -16.60
CA VAL A 332 4.75 -8.38 -16.21
C VAL A 332 5.67 -8.81 -17.33
N ASP A 333 6.60 -7.95 -17.73
CA ASP A 333 7.66 -8.24 -18.68
C ASP A 333 8.95 -7.60 -18.17
N VAL A 334 9.79 -8.43 -17.57
CA VAL A 334 11.05 -7.98 -16.95
C VAL A 334 12.07 -7.56 -18.00
N ASP A 335 12.13 -8.24 -19.13
CA ASP A 335 13.08 -7.89 -20.21
C ASP A 335 12.76 -6.52 -20.80
N ALA A 336 11.47 -6.19 -20.91
CA ALA A 336 10.99 -4.87 -21.35
C ALA A 336 10.92 -3.83 -20.22
N GLN A 337 11.24 -4.21 -18.97
CA GLN A 337 11.16 -3.36 -17.78
C GLN A 337 9.78 -2.68 -17.63
N VAL A 338 8.70 -3.51 -17.67
CA VAL A 338 7.35 -2.96 -17.69
C VAL A 338 6.33 -3.89 -17.04
N ILE A 339 5.35 -3.28 -16.35
CA ILE A 339 4.09 -3.92 -15.91
C ILE A 339 2.95 -3.17 -16.57
N ARG A 340 2.11 -3.84 -17.37
CA ARG A 340 0.94 -3.25 -18.06
C ARG A 340 -0.35 -3.76 -17.44
N PHE A 341 -1.34 -2.88 -17.33
CA PHE A 341 -2.65 -3.20 -16.74
C PHE A 341 -3.74 -3.20 -17.80
N ASP A 342 -4.58 -4.23 -17.79
CA ASP A 342 -5.75 -4.39 -18.66
C ASP A 342 -7.03 -4.36 -17.82
N TYR A 343 -7.79 -3.28 -17.91
CA TYR A 343 -9.06 -3.07 -17.21
C TYR A 343 -10.28 -3.69 -17.91
N ASN A 344 -10.08 -4.37 -19.04
CA ASN A 344 -11.15 -5.01 -19.80
C ASN A 344 -11.18 -6.54 -19.63
N LYS A 345 -10.24 -7.06 -18.83
CA LYS A 345 -10.06 -8.51 -18.63
C LYS A 345 -10.63 -9.03 -17.33
#